data_2a72ba3c6cd0b668134709ba513e15bc
#
_entry.id   2a72ba3c6cd0b668134709ba513e15bc
#
_cell.length_a   1.000
_cell.length_b   1.000
_cell.length_c   1.000
_cell.angle_alpha   90.00
_cell.angle_beta   90.00
_cell.angle_gamma   90.00
#
_symmetry.space_group_name_H-M   'P 1'
#
loop_
_entity.id
_entity.type
_entity.pdbx_description
1 polymer ?
#
loop_
_entity_poly.entity_id
_entity_poly.type
_entity_poly.pdbx_seq_one_letter_code
_entity_poly.pdbx_strand_id
1 'polypeptide(L)'
;MKRALALSALVLLAGCDAINPALRYQEAARQLHFSLDRVEPQVELAFPLEQSRLRLRLDVGVDNASDMRLRTRRVSGNLRLAAQGGDHALGAIGFPEGMDLAPQGRSTLHAEVVMTYADLKNAWGPITAAAVRHESATWSLAGEARFEVMGIEFGVPFTTRKTTGR
;
A
#
# COMPACT_ATOMS: atom_id res chain seq x y z
N MET A 1 48.73 47.38 22.78
CA MET A 1 48.71 45.94 22.98
C MET A 1 47.40 45.55 23.64
N LYS A 2 46.29 45.29 22.90
CA LYS A 2 44.98 44.75 23.36
C LYS A 2 44.10 44.59 22.12
N ARG A 3 44.35 43.54 21.31
CA ARG A 3 43.44 43.08 20.23
C ARG A 3 43.82 41.66 19.89
N ALA A 4 43.37 40.66 20.63
CA ALA A 4 43.41 39.25 20.25
C ALA A 4 42.67 38.41 21.30
N LEU A 5 41.34 38.48 21.33
CA LEU A 5 40.51 37.54 22.14
C LEU A 5 39.02 37.70 21.77
N ALA A 6 38.70 37.52 20.49
CA ALA A 6 37.29 37.54 20.06
C ALA A 6 37.06 36.69 18.79
N LEU A 7 37.69 35.54 18.67
CA LEU A 7 37.50 34.67 17.49
C LEU A 7 37.41 33.18 17.79
N SER A 8 36.98 32.78 19.00
CA SER A 8 36.92 31.37 19.36
C SER A 8 35.56 30.91 19.85
N ALA A 9 34.48 31.68 19.66
CA ALA A 9 33.15 31.35 20.18
C ALA A 9 32.10 31.05 19.08
N LEU A 10 32.49 30.90 17.81
CA LEU A 10 31.51 30.74 16.71
C LEU A 10 31.57 29.38 15.99
N VAL A 11 32.21 28.38 16.53
CA VAL A 11 32.36 27.05 15.88
C VAL A 11 31.59 25.93 16.60
N LEU A 12 30.84 26.21 17.65
CA LEU A 12 30.15 25.16 18.44
C LEU A 12 28.64 25.06 18.16
N LEU A 13 28.07 25.68 17.15
CA LEU A 13 26.65 25.58 16.80
C LEU A 13 26.37 24.76 15.52
N ALA A 14 27.38 24.17 14.90
CA ALA A 14 27.22 23.39 13.66
C ALA A 14 27.30 21.88 13.90
N GLY A 15 26.89 21.37 15.07
CA GLY A 15 27.16 19.99 15.42
C GLY A 15 26.03 19.21 16.12
N CYS A 16 24.78 19.61 15.96
CA CYS A 16 23.65 18.89 16.60
C CYS A 16 22.59 18.36 15.63
N ASP A 17 22.85 18.29 14.35
CA ASP A 17 22.12 17.38 13.45
C ASP A 17 22.80 16.01 13.46
N ALA A 18 23.02 15.43 14.62
CA ALA A 18 23.17 13.99 14.75
C ALA A 18 21.82 13.37 14.40
N ILE A 19 21.55 13.29 13.11
CA ILE A 19 20.32 12.83 12.51
C ILE A 19 20.06 11.46 13.09
N ASN A 20 19.03 11.35 13.93
CA ASN A 20 18.60 10.08 14.49
C ASN A 20 18.26 9.14 13.31
N PRO A 21 19.02 8.05 13.11
CA PRO A 21 18.85 7.18 11.95
C PRO A 21 17.41 6.66 11.82
N ALA A 22 16.72 6.48 12.96
CA ALA A 22 15.33 6.05 12.98
C ALA A 22 14.39 7.11 12.41
N LEU A 23 14.61 8.39 12.67
CA LEU A 23 13.79 9.46 12.10
C LEU A 23 13.99 9.58 10.58
N ARG A 24 15.24 9.49 10.10
CA ARG A 24 15.52 9.47 8.66
C ARG A 24 14.82 8.28 7.97
N TYR A 25 14.87 7.11 8.59
CA TYR A 25 14.22 5.94 8.06
C TYR A 25 12.69 6.10 8.00
N GLN A 26 12.08 6.69 9.04
CA GLN A 26 10.66 7.00 9.06
C GLN A 26 10.27 8.01 7.97
N GLU A 27 11.08 9.04 7.79
CA GLU A 27 10.84 10.06 6.77
C GLU A 27 10.95 9.47 5.36
N ALA A 28 11.97 8.65 5.11
CA ALA A 28 12.12 7.90 3.86
C ALA A 28 10.92 6.97 3.61
N ALA A 29 10.45 6.26 4.63
CA ALA A 29 9.30 5.37 4.50
C ALA A 29 7.98 6.12 4.20
N ARG A 30 7.83 7.35 4.69
CA ARG A 30 6.66 8.21 4.36
C ARG A 30 6.66 8.71 2.91
N GLN A 31 7.80 8.67 2.24
CA GLN A 31 7.92 9.04 0.82
C GLN A 31 7.58 7.89 -0.14
N LEU A 32 7.19 6.72 0.38
CA LEU A 32 6.74 5.62 -0.45
C LEU A 32 5.46 5.98 -1.19
N HIS A 33 5.45 5.66 -2.47
CA HIS A 33 4.29 5.82 -3.32
C HIS A 33 3.69 4.46 -3.67
N PHE A 34 2.42 4.26 -3.32
CA PHE A 34 1.67 3.04 -3.60
C PHE A 34 0.75 3.24 -4.79
N SER A 35 0.72 2.27 -5.69
CA SER A 35 -0.18 2.23 -6.86
C SER A 35 -0.86 0.88 -6.96
N LEU A 36 -2.12 0.87 -7.37
CA LEU A 36 -2.84 -0.37 -7.69
C LEU A 36 -2.68 -0.63 -9.19
N ASP A 37 -1.64 -1.40 -9.55
CA ASP A 37 -1.23 -1.58 -10.95
C ASP A 37 -2.16 -2.52 -11.72
N ARG A 38 -2.63 -3.57 -11.06
CA ARG A 38 -3.50 -4.57 -11.67
C ARG A 38 -4.63 -4.97 -10.73
N VAL A 39 -5.80 -5.13 -11.29
CA VAL A 39 -6.96 -5.74 -10.65
C VAL A 39 -7.63 -6.63 -11.70
N GLU A 40 -7.60 -7.94 -11.47
CA GLU A 40 -8.18 -8.94 -12.36
C GLU A 40 -9.22 -9.77 -11.61
N PRO A 41 -10.51 -9.40 -11.68
CA PRO A 41 -11.58 -10.21 -11.13
C PRO A 41 -11.93 -11.35 -12.10
N GLN A 42 -11.97 -12.58 -11.59
CA GLN A 42 -12.42 -13.78 -12.29
C GLN A 42 -13.59 -14.37 -11.52
N VAL A 43 -14.76 -14.40 -12.16
CA VAL A 43 -15.98 -14.98 -11.56
C VAL A 43 -16.13 -16.42 -12.02
N GLU A 44 -16.12 -17.35 -11.07
CA GLU A 44 -16.41 -18.76 -11.28
C GLU A 44 -17.87 -19.00 -10.89
N LEU A 45 -18.74 -19.07 -11.90
CA LEU A 45 -20.16 -19.34 -11.67
C LEU A 45 -20.39 -20.85 -11.47
N ALA A 46 -21.16 -21.18 -10.43
CA ALA A 46 -21.57 -22.54 -10.12
C ALA A 46 -23.08 -22.60 -9.86
N PHE A 47 -23.62 -23.79 -9.88
CA PHE A 47 -25.01 -24.03 -9.50
C PHE A 47 -25.05 -25.03 -8.33
N PRO A 48 -25.75 -24.70 -7.24
CA PRO A 48 -26.46 -23.46 -6.96
C PRO A 48 -25.49 -22.25 -6.82
N LEU A 49 -26.03 -21.04 -6.97
CA LEU A 49 -25.25 -19.78 -7.02
C LEU A 49 -24.36 -19.57 -5.79
N GLU A 50 -24.76 -20.11 -4.65
CA GLU A 50 -24.01 -20.04 -3.39
C GLU A 50 -22.64 -20.74 -3.47
N GLN A 51 -22.42 -21.59 -4.44
CA GLN A 51 -21.14 -22.26 -4.69
C GLN A 51 -20.22 -21.44 -5.60
N SER A 52 -20.72 -20.33 -6.16
CA SER A 52 -19.95 -19.43 -6.99
C SER A 52 -18.86 -18.73 -6.18
N ARG A 53 -17.75 -18.41 -6.85
CA ARG A 53 -16.56 -17.79 -6.27
C ARG A 53 -16.07 -16.63 -7.12
N LEU A 54 -15.44 -15.69 -6.45
CA LEU A 54 -14.61 -14.65 -7.06
C LEU A 54 -13.16 -14.95 -6.74
N ARG A 55 -12.34 -15.08 -7.77
CA ARG A 55 -10.88 -15.05 -7.66
C ARG A 55 -10.43 -13.67 -8.09
N LEU A 56 -9.72 -12.98 -7.21
CA LEU A 56 -9.23 -11.63 -7.46
C LEU A 56 -7.71 -11.61 -7.39
N ARG A 57 -7.06 -11.25 -8.48
CA ARG A 57 -5.62 -11.01 -8.52
C ARG A 57 -5.33 -9.53 -8.48
N LEU A 58 -4.43 -9.15 -7.61
CA LEU A 58 -4.03 -7.77 -7.36
C LEU A 58 -2.52 -7.63 -7.46
N ASP A 59 -2.06 -6.61 -8.17
CA ASP A 59 -0.67 -6.17 -8.15
C ASP A 59 -0.64 -4.75 -7.58
N VAL A 60 0.12 -4.59 -6.48
CA VAL A 60 0.33 -3.31 -5.84
C VAL A 60 1.78 -2.90 -6.05
N GLY A 61 2.00 -1.89 -6.86
CA GLY A 61 3.30 -1.27 -7.06
C GLY A 61 3.68 -0.38 -5.90
N VAL A 62 4.95 -0.41 -5.51
CA VAL A 62 5.48 0.44 -4.45
C VAL A 62 6.79 1.06 -4.92
N ASP A 63 6.82 2.37 -5.05
CA ASP A 63 7.98 3.14 -5.46
C ASP A 63 8.66 3.74 -4.22
N ASN A 64 9.96 3.53 -4.09
CA ASN A 64 10.80 4.14 -3.09
C ASN A 64 11.58 5.31 -3.71
N ALA A 65 11.11 6.52 -3.48
CA ALA A 65 11.77 7.72 -4.00
C ALA A 65 12.99 8.17 -3.14
N SER A 66 13.22 7.51 -1.99
CA SER A 66 14.33 7.86 -1.10
C SER A 66 15.65 7.23 -1.53
N ASP A 67 16.74 7.73 -0.97
CA ASP A 67 18.10 7.20 -1.10
C ASP A 67 18.40 6.04 -0.13
N MET A 68 17.39 5.60 0.65
CA MET A 68 17.52 4.57 1.66
C MET A 68 16.88 3.26 1.21
N ARG A 69 17.50 2.13 1.57
CA ARG A 69 16.86 0.83 1.47
C ARG A 69 15.81 0.68 2.54
N LEU A 70 14.58 0.34 2.17
CA LEU A 70 13.45 0.19 3.07
C LEU A 70 12.95 -1.26 3.07
N ARG A 71 12.66 -1.79 4.24
CA ARG A 71 12.11 -3.13 4.38
C ARG A 71 10.86 -3.09 5.26
N THR A 72 9.74 -3.60 4.72
CA THR A 72 8.52 -3.78 5.49
C THR A 72 8.45 -5.17 6.08
N ARG A 73 7.82 -5.31 7.23
CA ARG A 73 7.46 -6.61 7.80
C ARG A 73 6.14 -7.13 7.25
N ARG A 74 5.20 -6.24 7.06
CA ARG A 74 3.85 -6.57 6.61
C ARG A 74 3.26 -5.38 5.87
N VAL A 75 2.47 -5.69 4.86
CA VAL A 75 1.56 -4.72 4.23
C VAL A 75 0.15 -5.31 4.31
N SER A 76 -0.82 -4.52 4.70
CA SER A 76 -2.22 -4.95 4.76
C SER A 76 -3.15 -3.78 4.46
N GLY A 77 -4.35 -4.09 3.99
CA GLY A 77 -5.35 -3.07 3.68
C GLY A 77 -6.73 -3.64 3.51
N ASN A 78 -7.71 -2.76 3.35
CA ASN A 78 -9.10 -3.09 3.06
C ASN A 78 -9.39 -2.74 1.60
N LEU A 79 -9.89 -3.72 0.87
CA LEU A 79 -10.32 -3.56 -0.52
C LEU A 79 -11.78 -3.14 -0.57
N ARG A 80 -12.06 -2.19 -1.45
CA ARG A 80 -13.42 -1.70 -1.73
C ARG A 80 -13.63 -1.61 -3.23
N LEU A 81 -14.89 -1.73 -3.64
CA LEU A 81 -15.34 -1.56 -5.01
C LEU A 81 -16.43 -0.49 -5.05
N ALA A 82 -16.17 0.60 -5.77
CA ALA A 82 -17.19 1.58 -6.14
C ALA A 82 -17.65 1.30 -7.58
N ALA A 83 -18.92 0.97 -7.76
CA ALA A 83 -19.55 0.64 -9.03
C ALA A 83 -21.01 1.15 -9.05
N GLN A 84 -21.76 0.85 -10.12
CA GLN A 84 -23.19 1.11 -10.12
C GLN A 84 -23.86 0.43 -8.92
N GLY A 85 -24.58 1.21 -8.11
CA GLY A 85 -25.22 0.72 -6.88
C GLY A 85 -24.49 1.06 -5.59
N GLY A 86 -23.30 1.68 -5.64
CA GLY A 86 -22.63 2.21 -4.46
C GLY A 86 -21.20 1.74 -4.24
N ASP A 87 -20.77 1.89 -3.00
CA ASP A 87 -19.43 1.52 -2.52
C ASP A 87 -19.52 0.28 -1.64
N HIS A 88 -18.86 -0.79 -2.04
CA HIS A 88 -18.93 -2.11 -1.45
C HIS A 88 -17.59 -2.50 -0.80
N ALA A 89 -17.61 -2.84 0.50
CA ALA A 89 -16.46 -3.42 1.17
C ALA A 89 -16.30 -4.88 0.71
N LEU A 90 -15.10 -5.26 0.27
CA LEU A 90 -14.80 -6.61 -0.19
C LEU A 90 -13.99 -7.41 0.86
N GLY A 91 -13.34 -6.73 1.80
CA GLY A 91 -12.62 -7.38 2.88
C GLY A 91 -11.16 -6.94 3.02
N ALA A 92 -10.48 -7.55 3.97
CA ALA A 92 -9.08 -7.29 4.26
C ALA A 92 -8.16 -8.14 3.36
N ILE A 93 -7.07 -7.52 2.91
CA ILE A 93 -6.02 -8.18 2.14
C ILE A 93 -4.70 -8.00 2.90
N GLY A 94 -3.91 -9.05 2.97
CA GLY A 94 -2.60 -9.03 3.60
C GLY A 94 -1.51 -9.53 2.65
N PHE A 95 -0.33 -8.93 2.79
CA PHE A 95 0.91 -9.33 2.13
C PHE A 95 1.92 -9.67 3.24
N PRO A 96 1.89 -10.91 3.76
CA PRO A 96 2.62 -11.29 4.98
C PRO A 96 4.14 -11.30 4.80
N GLU A 97 4.61 -11.50 3.58
CA GLU A 97 6.05 -11.56 3.29
C GLU A 97 6.75 -10.19 3.38
N GLY A 98 5.94 -9.11 3.39
CA GLY A 98 6.48 -7.76 3.30
C GLY A 98 7.21 -7.52 1.99
N MET A 99 8.09 -6.53 1.97
CA MET A 99 8.90 -6.19 0.79
C MET A 99 10.25 -5.60 1.18
N ASP A 100 11.20 -5.74 0.28
CA ASP A 100 12.53 -5.11 0.35
C ASP A 100 12.67 -4.17 -0.84
N LEU A 101 12.81 -2.88 -0.56
CA LEU A 101 12.84 -1.80 -1.54
C LEU A 101 14.24 -1.20 -1.60
N ALA A 102 14.90 -1.36 -2.73
CA ALA A 102 16.16 -0.68 -3.00
C ALA A 102 15.97 0.85 -3.00
N PRO A 103 17.03 1.64 -2.74
CA PRO A 103 17.01 3.08 -2.97
C PRO A 103 16.54 3.41 -4.39
N GLN A 104 15.63 4.37 -4.53
CA GLN A 104 15.07 4.81 -5.81
C GLN A 104 14.53 3.65 -6.67
N GLY A 105 14.10 2.57 -5.99
CA GLY A 105 13.64 1.33 -6.62
C GLY A 105 12.12 1.18 -6.56
N ARG A 106 11.64 0.22 -7.35
CA ARG A 106 10.25 -0.22 -7.35
C ARG A 106 10.15 -1.71 -7.02
N SER A 107 9.12 -2.08 -6.27
CA SER A 107 8.72 -3.46 -6.03
C SER A 107 7.23 -3.64 -6.31
N THR A 108 6.82 -4.87 -6.56
CA THR A 108 5.41 -5.21 -6.75
C THR A 108 5.01 -6.29 -5.75
N LEU A 109 3.94 -6.02 -5.02
CA LEU A 109 3.29 -6.98 -4.14
C LEU A 109 2.17 -7.68 -4.90
N HIS A 110 2.16 -9.00 -4.86
CA HIS A 110 1.13 -9.81 -5.51
C HIS A 110 0.20 -10.40 -4.44
N ALA A 111 -1.10 -10.32 -4.69
CA ALA A 111 -2.09 -11.01 -3.88
C ALA A 111 -3.08 -11.74 -4.77
N GLU A 112 -3.46 -12.94 -4.35
CA GLU A 112 -4.61 -13.67 -4.88
C GLU A 112 -5.57 -13.94 -3.73
N VAL A 113 -6.81 -13.48 -3.90
CA VAL A 113 -7.88 -13.63 -2.89
C VAL A 113 -9.03 -14.38 -3.52
N VAL A 114 -9.52 -15.41 -2.82
CA VAL A 114 -10.71 -16.14 -3.21
C VAL A 114 -11.82 -15.82 -2.22
N MET A 115 -12.93 -15.33 -2.72
CA MET A 115 -14.12 -14.96 -1.94
C MET A 115 -15.31 -15.77 -2.43
N THR A 116 -16.16 -16.19 -1.50
CA THR A 116 -17.39 -16.92 -1.83
C THR A 116 -18.54 -15.94 -2.14
N TYR A 117 -19.57 -16.44 -2.79
CA TYR A 117 -20.82 -15.69 -2.97
C TYR A 117 -21.37 -15.16 -1.63
N ALA A 118 -21.27 -15.98 -0.57
CA ALA A 118 -21.76 -15.62 0.76
C ALA A 118 -21.00 -14.41 1.36
N ASP A 119 -19.68 -14.30 1.11
CA ASP A 119 -18.86 -13.18 1.57
C ASP A 119 -19.23 -11.89 0.85
N LEU A 120 -19.70 -11.99 -0.39
CA LEU A 120 -19.89 -10.89 -1.32
C LEU A 120 -21.33 -10.49 -1.59
N LYS A 121 -22.30 -11.07 -0.93
CA LYS A 121 -23.75 -10.94 -1.22
C LYS A 121 -24.18 -9.67 -1.94
N ASN A 122 -23.94 -8.51 -1.33
CA ASN A 122 -24.36 -7.21 -1.85
C ASN A 122 -23.45 -6.67 -2.95
N ALA A 123 -22.21 -7.17 -3.04
CA ALA A 123 -21.23 -6.76 -4.04
C ALA A 123 -21.22 -7.71 -5.26
N TRP A 124 -21.90 -8.85 -5.21
CA TRP A 124 -21.84 -9.87 -6.26
C TRP A 124 -22.29 -9.36 -7.62
N GLY A 125 -23.42 -8.66 -7.67
CA GLY A 125 -23.95 -8.06 -8.91
C GLY A 125 -22.96 -7.04 -9.52
N PRO A 126 -22.53 -6.02 -8.77
CA PRO A 126 -21.50 -5.06 -9.21
C PRO A 126 -20.20 -5.71 -9.68
N ILE A 127 -19.69 -6.73 -8.95
CA ILE A 127 -18.46 -7.45 -9.34
C ILE A 127 -18.67 -8.20 -10.65
N THR A 128 -19.80 -8.91 -10.79
CA THR A 128 -20.13 -9.65 -12.02
C THR A 128 -20.27 -8.68 -13.20
N ALA A 129 -20.85 -7.51 -12.99
CA ALA A 129 -20.94 -6.47 -13.98
C ALA A 129 -19.55 -5.98 -14.42
N ALA A 130 -18.68 -5.70 -13.49
CA ALA A 130 -17.30 -5.26 -13.77
C ALA A 130 -16.47 -6.37 -14.44
N ALA A 131 -16.56 -7.62 -13.97
CA ALA A 131 -15.73 -8.72 -14.45
C ALA A 131 -16.19 -9.29 -15.80
N VAL A 132 -17.51 -9.45 -16.01
CA VAL A 132 -18.07 -10.15 -17.17
C VAL A 132 -18.55 -9.17 -18.24
N ARG A 133 -19.18 -8.07 -17.82
CA ARG A 133 -19.72 -7.07 -18.77
C ARG A 133 -18.78 -5.90 -19.02
N HIS A 134 -17.61 -5.88 -18.35
CA HIS A 134 -16.63 -4.82 -18.45
C HIS A 134 -17.18 -3.41 -18.12
N GLU A 135 -18.19 -3.36 -17.26
CA GLU A 135 -18.71 -2.09 -16.75
C GLU A 135 -17.68 -1.37 -15.90
N SER A 136 -17.72 -0.04 -15.94
CA SER A 136 -16.76 0.78 -15.18
C SER A 136 -16.89 0.55 -13.67
N ALA A 137 -15.76 0.27 -13.04
CA ALA A 137 -15.68 0.04 -11.61
C ALA A 137 -14.36 0.62 -11.06
N THR A 138 -14.42 1.28 -9.90
CA THR A 138 -13.24 1.81 -9.22
C THR A 138 -12.92 0.94 -8.01
N TRP A 139 -11.77 0.31 -8.05
CA TRP A 139 -11.19 -0.47 -6.97
C TRP A 139 -10.34 0.45 -6.11
N SER A 140 -10.45 0.36 -4.81
CA SER A 140 -9.62 1.11 -3.86
C SER A 140 -9.08 0.19 -2.79
N LEU A 141 -7.79 0.35 -2.49
CA LEU A 141 -7.10 -0.33 -1.40
C LEU A 141 -6.55 0.72 -0.46
N ALA A 142 -7.05 0.72 0.78
CA ALA A 142 -6.59 1.59 1.85
C ALA A 142 -6.00 0.75 2.97
N GLY A 143 -4.78 1.05 3.40
CA GLY A 143 -4.08 0.19 4.33
C GLY A 143 -2.87 0.84 4.99
N GLU A 144 -2.02 -0.03 5.52
CA GLU A 144 -0.82 0.34 6.25
C GLU A 144 0.33 -0.60 5.89
N ALA A 145 1.50 -0.02 5.65
CA ALA A 145 2.75 -0.74 5.56
C ALA A 145 3.50 -0.61 6.89
N ARG A 146 3.82 -1.73 7.53
CA ARG A 146 4.52 -1.77 8.82
C ARG A 146 6.00 -1.96 8.65
N PHE A 147 6.75 -1.09 9.29
CA PHE A 147 8.20 -1.06 9.32
C PHE A 147 8.70 -1.29 10.73
N GLU A 148 9.95 -1.76 10.81
CA GLU A 148 10.71 -1.80 12.05
C GLU A 148 12.10 -1.27 11.81
N VAL A 149 12.56 -0.38 12.67
CA VAL A 149 13.92 0.14 12.69
C VAL A 149 14.41 0.21 14.13
N MET A 150 15.54 -0.42 14.43
CA MET A 150 16.15 -0.43 15.78
C MET A 150 15.16 -0.87 16.89
N GLY A 151 14.28 -1.84 16.60
CA GLY A 151 13.26 -2.34 17.54
C GLY A 151 12.03 -1.45 17.70
N ILE A 152 11.93 -0.34 16.95
CA ILE A 152 10.77 0.56 16.95
C ILE A 152 9.90 0.23 15.75
N GLU A 153 8.66 -0.18 16.00
CA GLU A 153 7.66 -0.38 14.96
C GLU A 153 6.88 0.90 14.67
N PHE A 154 6.61 1.14 13.40
CA PHE A 154 5.72 2.23 12.95
C PHE A 154 4.98 1.84 11.68
N GLY A 155 3.83 2.48 11.45
CA GLY A 155 3.00 2.28 10.26
C GLY A 155 3.05 3.48 9.33
N VAL A 156 3.03 3.21 8.04
CA VAL A 156 2.86 4.21 6.97
C VAL A 156 1.54 3.92 6.30
N PRO A 157 0.53 4.78 6.48
CA PRO A 157 -0.77 4.60 5.83
C PRO A 157 -0.66 4.88 4.34
N PHE A 158 -1.44 4.15 3.54
CA PHE A 158 -1.56 4.40 2.12
C PHE A 158 -3.00 4.23 1.63
N THR A 159 -3.30 4.88 0.51
CA THR A 159 -4.55 4.68 -0.23
C THR A 159 -4.24 4.73 -1.71
N THR A 160 -4.69 3.71 -2.43
CA THR A 160 -4.51 3.63 -3.87
C THR A 160 -5.82 3.22 -4.57
N ARG A 161 -5.97 3.60 -5.83
CA ARG A 161 -7.19 3.36 -6.61
C ARG A 161 -6.85 2.96 -8.03
N LYS A 162 -7.73 2.14 -8.63
CA LYS A 162 -7.69 1.80 -10.06
C LYS A 162 -9.10 1.69 -10.60
N THR A 163 -9.36 2.36 -11.70
CA THR A 163 -10.60 2.19 -12.46
C THR A 163 -10.37 1.16 -13.56
N THR A 164 -11.28 0.20 -13.67
CA THR A 164 -11.33 -0.83 -14.70
C THR A 164 -12.65 -0.70 -15.47
N GLY A 165 -12.69 -1.26 -16.69
CA GLY A 165 -13.87 -1.20 -17.56
C GLY A 165 -13.90 0.07 -18.42
N ARG A 166 -14.92 0.20 -19.23
CA ARG A 166 -15.18 1.33 -20.15
C ARG A 166 -16.49 1.99 -19.81
#